data_9aae00b18567c2fb7954a17472684d46
#
_entry.id   9aae00b18567c2fb7954a17472684d46
#
_cell.length_a   1.000
_cell.length_b   1.000
_cell.length_c   1.000
_cell.angle_alpha   90.00
_cell.angle_beta   90.00
_cell.angle_gamma   90.00
#
_symmetry.space_group_name_H-M   'P 1'
#
loop_
_entity.id
_entity.type
_entity.pdbx_description
1 polymer ?
#
loop_
_entity_poly.entity_id
_entity_poly.type
_entity_poly.pdbx_seq_one_letter_code
_entity_poly.pdbx_strand_id
1 'polypeptide(L)'
;MKERLDVLLVKRNLAESREKAKAVIMAGNVFVDGQREDKAGTTFPEDVSIEVRGHVLPYVSRGGLKLEKAMANFAVSVDGKVCTDVGASTGGFTDCMLQNGASKVYAIDVGRGQLDWKLRQDPRVVCMEKTNIRYVTPEDIGEPVDFSSIDVSFISLTKVLGPIRNYLTADGEIVALIKPQFEAGREKVGKKGVVREKSTHYEVIEKITGFASENGFDVLALDFSPIRGPEGNIEYLVHLKKCAPAEGEETGAGTIAEEVSVRAVVDRAFEELTK
;
A
#
# COMPACT_ATOMS: atom_id res chain seq x y z
N MET A 1 -4.59 43.52 1.15
CA MET A 1 -5.54 43.05 0.11
C MET A 1 -6.13 41.73 0.61
N LYS A 2 -7.35 41.34 0.20
CA LYS A 2 -7.87 39.99 0.56
C LYS A 2 -7.58 39.04 -0.59
N GLU A 3 -7.13 37.83 -0.26
CA GLU A 3 -6.78 36.80 -1.23
C GLU A 3 -7.42 35.47 -0.84
N ARG A 4 -7.69 34.58 -1.80
CA ARG A 4 -8.27 33.27 -1.57
C ARG A 4 -7.31 32.36 -0.79
N LEU A 5 -7.84 31.54 0.10
CA LEU A 5 -7.03 30.65 0.93
C LEU A 5 -6.18 29.68 0.10
N ASP A 6 -6.74 29.08 -0.98
CA ASP A 6 -5.99 28.19 -1.87
C ASP A 6 -4.81 28.90 -2.57
N VAL A 7 -4.94 30.18 -2.85
CA VAL A 7 -3.86 31.01 -3.43
C VAL A 7 -2.83 31.38 -2.37
N LEU A 8 -3.28 31.77 -1.16
CA LEU A 8 -2.39 32.12 -0.04
C LEU A 8 -1.48 30.95 0.35
N LEU A 9 -2.01 29.71 0.39
CA LEU A 9 -1.19 28.56 0.72
C LEU A 9 -0.04 28.37 -0.30
N VAL A 10 -0.31 28.53 -1.59
CA VAL A 10 0.73 28.42 -2.63
C VAL A 10 1.73 29.58 -2.54
N LYS A 11 1.25 30.81 -2.41
CA LYS A 11 2.12 32.01 -2.27
C LYS A 11 3.08 31.93 -1.08
N ARG A 12 2.67 31.23 0.00
CA ARG A 12 3.48 31.06 1.22
C ARG A 12 4.26 29.75 1.27
N ASN A 13 4.34 29.03 0.17
CA ASN A 13 4.97 27.71 0.07
C ASN A 13 4.43 26.68 1.09
N LEU A 14 3.16 26.80 1.51
CA LEU A 14 2.45 25.83 2.35
C LEU A 14 1.76 24.74 1.53
N ALA A 15 1.72 24.90 0.21
CA ALA A 15 1.28 23.88 -0.74
C ALA A 15 1.99 24.10 -2.10
N GLU A 16 2.31 23.03 -2.79
CA GLU A 16 3.07 23.09 -4.06
C GLU A 16 2.21 23.57 -5.24
N SER A 17 0.90 23.34 -5.19
CA SER A 17 -0.06 23.76 -6.22
C SER A 17 -1.41 24.12 -5.60
N ARG A 18 -2.26 24.84 -6.38
CA ARG A 18 -3.61 25.18 -5.93
C ARG A 18 -4.50 23.93 -5.74
N GLU A 19 -4.28 22.87 -6.51
CA GLU A 19 -4.99 21.60 -6.36
C GLU A 19 -4.61 20.93 -5.03
N LYS A 20 -3.32 20.88 -4.70
CA LYS A 20 -2.84 20.38 -3.40
C LYS A 20 -3.34 21.27 -2.24
N ALA A 21 -3.33 22.59 -2.41
CA ALA A 21 -3.88 23.52 -1.42
C ALA A 21 -5.37 23.23 -1.14
N LYS A 22 -6.19 23.05 -2.19
CA LYS A 22 -7.61 22.67 -2.05
C LYS A 22 -7.77 21.34 -1.31
N ALA A 23 -6.98 20.33 -1.66
CA ALA A 23 -7.05 19.01 -1.00
C ALA A 23 -6.75 19.12 0.50
N VAL A 24 -5.70 19.85 0.89
CA VAL A 24 -5.31 20.06 2.29
C VAL A 24 -6.38 20.85 3.06
N ILE A 25 -6.98 21.89 2.44
CA ILE A 25 -8.07 22.66 3.03
C ILE A 25 -9.31 21.79 3.24
N MET A 26 -9.75 21.09 2.21
CA MET A 26 -10.93 20.21 2.26
C MET A 26 -10.75 19.02 3.23
N ALA A 27 -9.51 18.57 3.44
CA ALA A 27 -9.18 17.60 4.49
C ALA A 27 -9.30 18.19 5.90
N GLY A 28 -9.50 19.52 6.03
CA GLY A 28 -9.62 20.21 7.30
C GLY A 28 -8.29 20.35 8.06
N ASN A 29 -7.20 20.31 7.35
CA ASN A 29 -5.84 20.42 7.90
C ASN A 29 -5.36 21.87 7.98
N VAL A 30 -6.13 22.85 7.48
CA VAL A 30 -5.76 24.25 7.47
C VAL A 30 -6.49 25.00 8.58
N PHE A 31 -5.72 25.76 9.35
CA PHE A 31 -6.21 26.63 10.42
C PHE A 31 -5.81 28.08 10.11
N VAL A 32 -6.79 28.97 10.16
CA VAL A 32 -6.62 30.41 9.95
C VAL A 32 -6.94 31.11 11.28
N ASP A 33 -5.98 31.84 11.84
CA ASP A 33 -6.08 32.45 13.18
C ASP A 33 -6.54 31.43 14.25
N GLY A 34 -6.04 30.19 14.15
CA GLY A 34 -6.35 29.09 15.06
C GLY A 34 -7.71 28.41 14.82
N GLN A 35 -8.54 28.89 13.89
CA GLN A 35 -9.81 28.27 13.52
C GLN A 35 -9.67 27.42 12.27
N ARG A 36 -10.26 26.20 12.31
CA ARG A 36 -10.26 25.29 11.18
C ARG A 36 -11.06 25.89 10.02
N GLU A 37 -10.47 25.86 8.82
CA GLU A 37 -11.11 26.32 7.59
C GLU A 37 -11.11 25.17 6.56
N ASP A 38 -12.28 24.85 6.01
CA ASP A 38 -12.48 23.74 5.06
C ASP A 38 -12.92 24.20 3.66
N LYS A 39 -13.06 25.52 3.45
CA LYS A 39 -13.47 26.11 2.17
C LYS A 39 -12.31 26.80 1.48
N ALA A 40 -11.79 26.19 0.42
CA ALA A 40 -10.65 26.71 -0.34
C ALA A 40 -10.87 28.11 -0.95
N GLY A 41 -12.12 28.48 -1.20
CA GLY A 41 -12.50 29.76 -1.77
C GLY A 41 -12.63 30.90 -0.80
N THR A 42 -12.60 30.66 0.52
CA THR A 42 -12.68 31.70 1.55
C THR A 42 -11.52 32.67 1.38
N THR A 43 -11.81 33.99 1.54
CA THR A 43 -10.80 35.04 1.35
C THR A 43 -10.35 35.61 2.69
N PHE A 44 -9.04 35.78 2.86
CA PHE A 44 -8.41 36.31 4.05
C PHE A 44 -7.45 37.45 3.71
N PRO A 45 -7.11 38.34 4.68
CA PRO A 45 -6.01 39.27 4.53
C PRO A 45 -4.70 38.54 4.22
N GLU A 46 -3.83 39.16 3.43
CA GLU A 46 -2.55 38.53 3.04
C GLU A 46 -1.62 38.25 4.21
N ASP A 47 -1.79 38.93 5.32
CA ASP A 47 -1.00 38.83 6.56
C ASP A 47 -1.62 37.90 7.62
N VAL A 48 -2.78 37.28 7.35
CA VAL A 48 -3.46 36.37 8.29
C VAL A 48 -2.56 35.21 8.71
N SER A 49 -2.67 34.76 9.95
CA SER A 49 -1.94 33.58 10.41
C SER A 49 -2.54 32.33 9.78
N ILE A 50 -1.73 31.57 9.03
CA ILE A 50 -2.13 30.28 8.44
C ILE A 50 -1.22 29.20 8.97
N GLU A 51 -1.81 28.18 9.56
CA GLU A 51 -1.14 26.97 10.01
C GLU A 51 -1.73 25.75 9.30
N VAL A 52 -0.88 24.94 8.70
CA VAL A 52 -1.26 23.64 8.16
C VAL A 52 -0.93 22.58 9.21
N ARG A 53 -1.97 22.02 9.82
CA ARG A 53 -1.85 20.97 10.83
C ARG A 53 -2.12 19.63 10.18
N GLY A 54 -1.27 18.65 10.46
CA GLY A 54 -1.32 17.32 9.86
C GLY A 54 -0.27 17.17 8.76
N HIS A 55 0.10 15.92 8.53
CA HIS A 55 1.03 15.60 7.47
C HIS A 55 0.33 15.78 6.11
N VAL A 56 0.89 16.62 5.24
CA VAL A 56 0.60 16.54 3.81
C VAL A 56 0.96 15.12 3.39
N LEU A 57 0.00 14.39 2.84
CA LEU A 57 0.30 13.04 2.36
C LEU A 57 1.40 13.14 1.29
N PRO A 58 2.55 12.47 1.48
CA PRO A 58 3.64 12.52 0.51
C PRO A 58 3.29 11.80 -0.80
N TYR A 59 2.22 11.00 -0.80
CA TYR A 59 1.77 10.14 -1.89
C TYR A 59 0.38 10.51 -2.37
N VAL A 60 0.01 10.09 -3.58
CA VAL A 60 -1.33 10.33 -4.17
C VAL A 60 -2.46 9.74 -3.35
N SER A 61 -2.19 8.79 -2.45
CA SER A 61 -3.16 8.26 -1.49
C SER A 61 -2.48 7.78 -0.21
N ARG A 62 -3.29 7.58 0.86
CA ARG A 62 -2.82 7.02 2.15
C ARG A 62 -2.19 5.64 2.03
N GLY A 63 -2.50 4.90 0.93
CA GLY A 63 -1.88 3.61 0.64
C GLY A 63 -0.36 3.67 0.68
N GLY A 64 0.26 4.72 0.11
CA GLY A 64 1.71 4.87 0.10
C GLY A 64 2.38 4.77 1.46
N LEU A 65 1.72 5.25 2.54
CA LEU A 65 2.25 5.14 3.91
C LEU A 65 2.40 3.68 4.39
N LYS A 66 1.59 2.76 3.86
CA LYS A 66 1.69 1.34 4.19
C LYS A 66 2.98 0.74 3.62
N LEU A 67 3.24 1.00 2.34
CA LEU A 67 4.46 0.53 1.69
C LEU A 67 5.70 1.21 2.24
N GLU A 68 5.65 2.51 2.50
CA GLU A 68 6.73 3.26 3.15
C GLU A 68 7.15 2.62 4.48
N LYS A 69 6.17 2.30 5.37
CA LYS A 69 6.45 1.59 6.62
C LYS A 69 7.08 0.22 6.38
N ALA A 70 6.57 -0.55 5.41
CA ALA A 70 7.13 -1.86 5.09
C ALA A 70 8.57 -1.75 4.61
N MET A 71 8.86 -0.84 3.68
CA MET A 71 10.21 -0.63 3.16
C MET A 71 11.18 -0.24 4.27
N ALA A 72 10.79 0.66 5.18
CA ALA A 72 11.62 1.08 6.30
C ALA A 72 11.87 -0.05 7.30
N ASN A 73 10.82 -0.79 7.71
CA ASN A 73 10.93 -1.80 8.75
C ASN A 73 11.54 -3.12 8.28
N PHE A 74 11.37 -3.46 7.00
CA PHE A 74 11.88 -4.70 6.40
C PHE A 74 13.19 -4.49 5.63
N ALA A 75 13.73 -3.26 5.62
CA ALA A 75 14.92 -2.87 4.87
C ALA A 75 14.83 -3.21 3.36
N VAL A 76 13.62 -3.11 2.78
CA VAL A 76 13.38 -3.35 1.35
C VAL A 76 13.77 -2.11 0.55
N SER A 77 14.55 -2.30 -0.52
CA SER A 77 14.88 -1.26 -1.50
C SER A 77 14.26 -1.58 -2.85
N VAL A 78 13.71 -0.56 -3.49
CA VAL A 78 13.18 -0.63 -4.87
C VAL A 78 14.01 0.22 -5.85
N ASP A 79 15.12 0.81 -5.38
CA ASP A 79 15.98 1.67 -6.21
C ASP A 79 16.53 0.92 -7.42
N GLY A 80 16.29 1.47 -8.61
CA GLY A 80 16.65 0.87 -9.89
C GLY A 80 15.87 -0.37 -10.31
N LYS A 81 14.93 -0.87 -9.48
CA LYS A 81 14.18 -2.11 -9.71
C LYS A 81 13.01 -1.93 -10.67
N VAL A 82 12.68 -3.01 -11.39
CA VAL A 82 11.40 -3.18 -12.09
C VAL A 82 10.39 -3.74 -11.09
N CYS A 83 9.27 -3.06 -10.95
CA CYS A 83 8.28 -3.33 -9.92
C CYS A 83 6.87 -3.59 -10.51
N THR A 84 6.03 -4.30 -9.74
CA THR A 84 4.57 -4.35 -9.97
C THR A 84 3.84 -3.80 -8.74
N ASP A 85 2.74 -3.06 -8.98
CA ASP A 85 1.76 -2.65 -7.97
C ASP A 85 0.45 -3.38 -8.24
N VAL A 86 0.16 -4.40 -7.46
CA VAL A 86 -1.01 -5.28 -7.65
C VAL A 86 -2.15 -4.82 -6.77
N GLY A 87 -3.22 -4.31 -7.40
CA GLY A 87 -4.29 -3.57 -6.75
C GLY A 87 -3.95 -2.09 -6.63
N ALA A 88 -3.41 -1.51 -7.71
CA ALA A 88 -2.85 -0.15 -7.71
C ALA A 88 -3.86 0.94 -7.32
N SER A 89 -5.14 0.78 -7.64
CA SER A 89 -6.19 1.76 -7.35
C SER A 89 -5.79 3.18 -7.76
N THR A 90 -5.72 4.13 -6.84
CA THR A 90 -5.23 5.50 -7.11
C THR A 90 -3.72 5.60 -7.29
N GLY A 91 -2.95 4.56 -6.99
CA GLY A 91 -1.50 4.51 -7.21
C GLY A 91 -0.65 4.90 -6.01
N GLY A 92 -1.17 4.74 -4.79
CA GLY A 92 -0.40 5.09 -3.59
C GLY A 92 0.92 4.32 -3.45
N PHE A 93 0.91 3.01 -3.75
CA PHE A 93 2.10 2.18 -3.74
C PHE A 93 2.99 2.48 -4.95
N THR A 94 2.41 2.66 -6.13
CA THR A 94 3.13 3.11 -7.33
C THR A 94 3.91 4.40 -7.07
N ASP A 95 3.27 5.42 -6.51
CA ASP A 95 3.91 6.71 -6.19
C ASP A 95 5.03 6.54 -5.15
N CYS A 96 4.80 5.70 -4.14
CA CYS A 96 5.82 5.38 -3.13
C CYS A 96 7.06 4.72 -3.78
N MET A 97 6.88 3.72 -4.65
CA MET A 97 7.98 3.06 -5.35
C MET A 97 8.75 4.02 -6.26
N LEU A 98 8.05 4.85 -7.02
CA LEU A 98 8.68 5.84 -7.92
C LEU A 98 9.50 6.89 -7.16
N GLN A 99 9.01 7.37 -6.01
CA GLN A 99 9.73 8.31 -5.14
C GLN A 99 10.96 7.68 -4.49
N ASN A 100 10.97 6.34 -4.33
CA ASN A 100 12.09 5.57 -3.80
C ASN A 100 12.98 4.96 -4.90
N GLY A 101 12.92 5.48 -6.13
CA GLY A 101 13.89 5.19 -7.19
C GLY A 101 13.55 4.00 -8.08
N ALA A 102 12.32 3.44 -8.03
CA ALA A 102 11.92 2.39 -8.97
C ALA A 102 12.12 2.83 -10.42
N SER A 103 12.77 2.00 -11.22
CA SER A 103 13.04 2.29 -12.63
C SER A 103 11.79 2.15 -13.49
N LYS A 104 10.88 1.24 -13.10
CA LYS A 104 9.61 0.98 -13.79
C LYS A 104 8.59 0.37 -12.84
N VAL A 105 7.32 0.73 -13.00
CA VAL A 105 6.21 0.17 -12.21
C VAL A 105 5.05 -0.22 -13.13
N TYR A 106 4.67 -1.49 -13.12
CA TYR A 106 3.44 -1.99 -13.73
C TYR A 106 2.31 -1.86 -12.71
N ALA A 107 1.43 -0.88 -12.92
CA ALA A 107 0.28 -0.61 -12.06
C ALA A 107 -0.92 -1.43 -12.52
N ILE A 108 -1.19 -2.55 -11.84
CA ILE A 108 -2.19 -3.58 -12.21
C ILE A 108 -3.43 -3.41 -11.35
N ASP A 109 -4.60 -3.20 -11.98
CA ASP A 109 -5.89 -3.10 -11.29
C ASP A 109 -7.04 -3.63 -12.14
N VAL A 110 -8.05 -4.24 -11.50
CA VAL A 110 -9.29 -4.66 -12.16
C VAL A 110 -10.20 -3.48 -12.51
N GLY A 111 -10.04 -2.36 -11.82
CA GLY A 111 -10.78 -1.13 -12.03
C GLY A 111 -10.39 -0.40 -13.32
N ARG A 112 -11.04 0.73 -13.54
CA ARG A 112 -10.78 1.60 -14.68
C ARG A 112 -10.80 3.07 -14.27
N GLY A 113 -9.82 3.85 -14.75
CA GLY A 113 -9.77 5.28 -14.56
C GLY A 113 -9.47 5.69 -13.11
N GLN A 114 -8.90 4.79 -12.29
CA GLN A 114 -8.62 5.05 -10.89
C GLN A 114 -7.22 5.62 -10.65
N LEU A 115 -6.24 5.16 -11.43
CA LEU A 115 -4.86 5.61 -11.28
C LEU A 115 -4.77 7.13 -11.45
N ASP A 116 -4.07 7.79 -10.55
CA ASP A 116 -3.86 9.25 -10.56
C ASP A 116 -3.26 9.70 -11.90
N TRP A 117 -3.71 10.86 -12.39
CA TRP A 117 -3.30 11.39 -13.69
C TRP A 117 -1.80 11.65 -13.79
N LYS A 118 -1.18 12.10 -12.69
CA LYS A 118 0.28 12.32 -12.61
C LYS A 118 1.04 11.01 -12.89
N LEU A 119 0.56 9.91 -12.31
CA LEU A 119 1.19 8.60 -12.48
C LEU A 119 0.97 8.03 -13.88
N ARG A 120 -0.20 8.27 -14.48
CA ARG A 120 -0.46 7.86 -15.88
C ARG A 120 0.46 8.54 -16.90
N GLN A 121 0.97 9.72 -16.57
CA GLN A 121 1.87 10.48 -17.43
C GLN A 121 3.34 10.21 -17.14
N ASP A 122 3.68 9.52 -16.05
CA ASP A 122 5.07 9.19 -15.76
C ASP A 122 5.55 8.07 -16.71
N PRO A 123 6.62 8.31 -17.49
CA PRO A 123 7.12 7.33 -18.47
C PRO A 123 7.61 6.02 -17.84
N ARG A 124 7.82 5.99 -16.53
CA ARG A 124 8.19 4.78 -15.78
C ARG A 124 6.98 3.93 -15.41
N VAL A 125 5.75 4.40 -15.62
CA VAL A 125 4.52 3.70 -15.23
C VAL A 125 3.86 3.04 -16.43
N VAL A 126 3.63 1.74 -16.34
CA VAL A 126 2.79 0.99 -17.28
C VAL A 126 1.42 0.76 -16.62
N CYS A 127 0.40 1.44 -17.10
CA CYS A 127 -0.96 1.36 -16.56
C CYS A 127 -1.68 0.12 -17.12
N MET A 128 -1.90 -0.89 -16.28
CA MET A 128 -2.60 -2.14 -16.64
C MET A 128 -3.97 -2.21 -15.92
N GLU A 129 -4.87 -1.33 -16.29
CA GLU A 129 -6.26 -1.35 -15.81
C GLU A 129 -7.11 -2.43 -16.50
N LYS A 130 -8.28 -2.77 -15.90
CA LYS A 130 -9.15 -3.89 -16.31
C LYS A 130 -8.41 -5.22 -16.37
N THR A 131 -7.35 -5.36 -15.61
CA THR A 131 -6.47 -6.52 -15.60
C THR A 131 -6.62 -7.28 -14.30
N ASN A 132 -7.02 -8.56 -14.41
CA ASN A 132 -7.13 -9.42 -13.24
C ASN A 132 -5.82 -10.19 -13.06
N ILE A 133 -5.12 -9.89 -11.96
CA ILE A 133 -3.81 -10.48 -11.65
C ILE A 133 -3.77 -12.01 -11.71
N ARG A 134 -4.89 -12.71 -11.47
CA ARG A 134 -4.93 -14.16 -11.55
C ARG A 134 -4.60 -14.73 -12.92
N TYR A 135 -4.73 -13.92 -13.96
CA TYR A 135 -4.53 -14.32 -15.36
C TYR A 135 -3.35 -13.62 -16.02
N VAL A 136 -2.61 -12.79 -15.27
CA VAL A 136 -1.40 -12.13 -15.78
C VAL A 136 -0.29 -13.16 -15.90
N THR A 137 0.31 -13.20 -17.07
CA THR A 137 1.42 -14.08 -17.41
C THR A 137 2.74 -13.32 -17.51
N PRO A 138 3.90 -13.98 -17.51
CA PRO A 138 5.19 -13.32 -17.77
C PRO A 138 5.20 -12.56 -19.10
N GLU A 139 4.51 -13.05 -20.12
CA GLU A 139 4.42 -12.43 -21.44
C GLU A 139 3.63 -11.11 -21.42
N ASP A 140 2.61 -10.99 -20.54
CA ASP A 140 1.84 -9.76 -20.36
C ASP A 140 2.68 -8.64 -19.73
N ILE A 141 3.63 -8.98 -18.86
CA ILE A 141 4.60 -8.06 -18.27
C ILE A 141 5.75 -7.78 -19.23
N GLY A 142 6.27 -8.81 -19.91
CA GLY A 142 7.31 -8.72 -20.94
C GLY A 142 8.73 -8.65 -20.44
N GLU A 143 8.96 -8.55 -19.13
CA GLU A 143 10.28 -8.58 -18.50
C GLU A 143 10.20 -9.13 -17.07
N PRO A 144 11.30 -9.69 -16.50
CA PRO A 144 11.33 -10.13 -15.12
C PRO A 144 11.14 -8.96 -14.14
N VAL A 145 10.44 -9.22 -13.04
CA VAL A 145 10.11 -8.23 -11.99
C VAL A 145 10.94 -8.51 -10.75
N ASP A 146 11.58 -7.48 -10.20
CA ASP A 146 12.42 -7.59 -9.01
C ASP A 146 11.64 -7.46 -7.71
N PHE A 147 10.54 -6.71 -7.76
CA PHE A 147 9.73 -6.42 -6.58
C PHE A 147 8.24 -6.31 -6.92
N SER A 148 7.38 -6.88 -6.09
CA SER A 148 5.92 -6.75 -6.22
C SER A 148 5.30 -6.24 -4.92
N SER A 149 4.51 -5.18 -4.99
CA SER A 149 3.62 -4.78 -3.90
C SER A 149 2.21 -5.30 -4.15
N ILE A 150 1.50 -5.71 -3.09
CA ILE A 150 0.15 -6.31 -3.20
C ILE A 150 -0.79 -5.66 -2.19
N ASP A 151 -1.79 -4.91 -2.68
CA ASP A 151 -2.89 -4.32 -1.88
C ASP A 151 -4.25 -4.64 -2.52
N VAL A 152 -4.60 -5.91 -2.63
CA VAL A 152 -5.85 -6.37 -3.26
C VAL A 152 -7.02 -6.40 -2.29
N SER A 153 -8.25 -6.29 -2.81
CA SER A 153 -9.50 -6.36 -2.06
C SER A 153 -10.43 -7.41 -2.66
N PHE A 154 -11.25 -8.03 -1.78
CA PHE A 154 -12.25 -9.03 -2.14
C PHE A 154 -11.70 -10.33 -2.74
N ILE A 155 -10.42 -10.60 -2.55
CA ILE A 155 -9.74 -11.81 -3.00
C ILE A 155 -8.68 -12.20 -1.95
N SER A 156 -8.46 -13.50 -1.78
CA SER A 156 -7.39 -14.02 -0.92
C SER A 156 -6.02 -13.93 -1.61
N LEU A 157 -4.97 -13.65 -0.83
CA LEU A 157 -3.57 -13.71 -1.29
C LEU A 157 -3.21 -15.08 -1.86
N THR A 158 -3.83 -16.15 -1.36
CA THR A 158 -3.61 -17.51 -1.89
C THR A 158 -3.95 -17.67 -3.37
N LYS A 159 -4.74 -16.75 -3.94
CA LYS A 159 -5.14 -16.77 -5.36
C LYS A 159 -4.24 -15.91 -6.26
N VAL A 160 -3.39 -15.08 -5.68
CA VAL A 160 -2.58 -14.11 -6.43
C VAL A 160 -1.07 -14.36 -6.32
N LEU A 161 -0.59 -14.99 -5.25
CA LEU A 161 0.84 -15.25 -5.06
C LEU A 161 1.44 -16.14 -6.17
N GLY A 162 0.72 -17.19 -6.61
CA GLY A 162 1.21 -18.05 -7.69
C GLY A 162 1.45 -17.33 -9.01
N PRO A 163 0.46 -16.62 -9.58
CA PRO A 163 0.65 -15.79 -10.78
C PRO A 163 1.82 -14.81 -10.66
N ILE A 164 1.95 -14.12 -9.52
CA ILE A 164 3.02 -13.17 -9.27
C ILE A 164 4.38 -13.86 -9.26
N ARG A 165 4.50 -15.02 -8.61
CA ARG A 165 5.73 -15.81 -8.56
C ARG A 165 6.30 -16.12 -9.95
N ASN A 166 5.43 -16.32 -10.94
CA ASN A 166 5.84 -16.73 -12.28
C ASN A 166 6.66 -15.66 -13.03
N TYR A 167 6.38 -14.37 -12.80
CA TYR A 167 7.12 -13.29 -13.44
C TYR A 167 8.22 -12.65 -12.56
N LEU A 168 8.33 -13.05 -11.29
CA LEU A 168 9.43 -12.57 -10.43
C LEU A 168 10.76 -13.16 -10.85
N THR A 169 11.81 -12.36 -10.72
CA THR A 169 13.21 -12.81 -10.78
C THR A 169 13.49 -13.89 -9.73
N ALA A 170 14.62 -14.58 -9.83
CA ALA A 170 15.00 -15.62 -8.86
C ALA A 170 15.11 -15.09 -7.43
N ASP A 171 15.56 -13.84 -7.28
CA ASP A 171 15.68 -13.13 -6.00
C ASP A 171 14.54 -12.15 -5.74
N GLY A 172 13.44 -12.27 -6.51
CA GLY A 172 12.32 -11.34 -6.45
C GLY A 172 11.63 -11.33 -5.09
N GLU A 173 11.26 -10.15 -4.64
CA GLU A 173 10.66 -9.90 -3.32
C GLU A 173 9.23 -9.40 -3.45
N ILE A 174 8.43 -9.64 -2.42
CA ILE A 174 7.04 -9.17 -2.33
C ILE A 174 6.83 -8.48 -0.98
N VAL A 175 6.13 -7.33 -0.99
CA VAL A 175 5.44 -6.81 0.19
C VAL A 175 3.94 -6.89 -0.05
N ALA A 176 3.23 -7.67 0.75
CA ALA A 176 1.79 -7.86 0.61
C ALA A 176 1.03 -7.42 1.86
N LEU A 177 -0.19 -6.89 1.65
CA LEU A 177 -1.14 -6.69 2.73
C LEU A 177 -1.97 -7.95 2.97
N ILE A 178 -1.90 -8.47 4.19
CA ILE A 178 -2.83 -9.48 4.69
C ILE A 178 -4.02 -8.73 5.27
N LYS A 179 -5.19 -8.93 4.70
CA LYS A 179 -6.44 -8.28 5.09
C LYS A 179 -7.39 -9.31 5.70
N PRO A 180 -7.52 -9.40 7.03
CA PRO A 180 -8.33 -10.41 7.69
C PRO A 180 -9.76 -10.51 7.16
N GLN A 181 -10.36 -9.38 6.79
CA GLN A 181 -11.73 -9.32 6.25
C GLN A 181 -11.91 -10.06 4.91
N PHE A 182 -10.84 -10.32 4.16
CA PHE A 182 -10.89 -11.05 2.90
C PHE A 182 -10.32 -12.47 3.00
N GLU A 183 -9.76 -12.83 4.14
CA GLU A 183 -9.08 -14.12 4.37
C GLU A 183 -9.81 -15.04 5.37
N ALA A 184 -10.60 -14.48 6.30
CA ALA A 184 -11.13 -15.19 7.46
C ALA A 184 -12.37 -16.05 7.20
N GLY A 185 -13.04 -15.91 6.03
CA GLY A 185 -14.36 -16.49 5.81
C GLY A 185 -15.49 -15.58 6.35
N ARG A 186 -16.67 -15.71 5.73
CA ARG A 186 -17.80 -14.79 5.98
C ARG A 186 -18.33 -14.86 7.41
N GLU A 187 -18.28 -16.01 8.05
CA GLU A 187 -18.76 -16.27 9.40
C GLU A 187 -17.97 -15.51 10.49
N LYS A 188 -16.70 -15.19 10.20
CA LYS A 188 -15.80 -14.46 11.12
C LYS A 188 -15.76 -12.96 10.86
N VAL A 189 -16.47 -12.49 9.84
CA VAL A 189 -16.55 -11.06 9.47
C VAL A 189 -17.86 -10.47 10.00
N GLY A 190 -17.75 -9.45 10.85
CA GLY A 190 -18.90 -8.80 11.44
C GLY A 190 -19.77 -8.04 10.41
N LYS A 191 -21.00 -7.66 10.79
CA LYS A 191 -22.01 -7.00 9.92
C LYS A 191 -21.50 -5.74 9.18
N LYS A 192 -20.46 -5.09 9.71
CA LYS A 192 -19.82 -3.91 9.10
C LYS A 192 -18.56 -4.24 8.29
N GLY A 193 -18.33 -5.52 7.97
CA GLY A 193 -17.13 -5.92 7.24
C GLY A 193 -15.83 -5.90 8.07
N VAL A 194 -15.92 -5.90 9.41
CA VAL A 194 -14.76 -5.80 10.30
C VAL A 194 -14.54 -7.09 11.07
N VAL A 195 -13.31 -7.60 11.05
CA VAL A 195 -12.84 -8.70 11.89
C VAL A 195 -12.34 -8.10 13.22
N ARG A 196 -12.93 -8.52 14.34
CA ARG A 196 -12.66 -7.97 15.67
C ARG A 196 -11.90 -8.90 16.60
N GLU A 197 -12.07 -10.22 16.40
CA GLU A 197 -11.49 -11.23 17.28
C GLU A 197 -9.99 -11.42 16.99
N LYS A 198 -9.15 -11.21 17.99
CA LYS A 198 -7.70 -11.42 17.87
C LYS A 198 -7.35 -12.82 17.37
N SER A 199 -8.06 -13.85 17.85
CA SER A 199 -7.85 -15.23 17.42
C SER A 199 -8.00 -15.40 15.90
N THR A 200 -8.97 -14.71 15.30
CA THR A 200 -9.16 -14.72 13.86
C THR A 200 -8.00 -14.06 13.12
N HIS A 201 -7.40 -13.00 13.67
CA HIS A 201 -6.21 -12.38 13.08
C HIS A 201 -5.01 -13.33 13.12
N TYR A 202 -4.79 -14.05 14.24
CA TYR A 202 -3.74 -15.07 14.32
C TYR A 202 -3.92 -16.15 13.26
N GLU A 203 -5.11 -16.77 13.20
CA GLU A 203 -5.42 -17.83 12.24
C GLU A 203 -5.21 -17.38 10.80
N VAL A 204 -5.65 -16.16 10.45
CA VAL A 204 -5.49 -15.62 9.10
C VAL A 204 -4.03 -15.43 8.73
N ILE A 205 -3.23 -14.86 9.63
CA ILE A 205 -1.83 -14.60 9.34
C ILE A 205 -1.05 -15.92 9.25
N GLU A 206 -1.27 -16.85 10.18
CA GLU A 206 -0.67 -18.19 10.15
C GLU A 206 -1.01 -18.93 8.87
N LYS A 207 -2.28 -18.89 8.44
CA LYS A 207 -2.73 -19.47 7.17
C LYS A 207 -1.98 -18.87 5.97
N ILE A 208 -1.83 -17.54 5.90
CA ILE A 208 -1.21 -16.89 4.74
C ILE A 208 0.30 -17.09 4.72
N THR A 209 0.98 -17.00 5.88
CA THR A 209 2.42 -17.25 5.97
C THR A 209 2.75 -18.72 5.69
N GLY A 210 1.96 -19.66 6.21
CA GLY A 210 2.09 -21.09 5.89
C GLY A 210 1.88 -21.36 4.40
N PHE A 211 0.81 -20.81 3.82
CA PHE A 211 0.56 -20.94 2.38
C PHE A 211 1.72 -20.38 1.54
N ALA A 212 2.26 -19.21 1.90
CA ALA A 212 3.39 -18.63 1.17
C ALA A 212 4.62 -19.53 1.23
N SER A 213 4.97 -20.06 2.42
CA SER A 213 6.06 -21.01 2.59
C SER A 213 5.86 -22.28 1.76
N GLU A 214 4.67 -22.91 1.80
CA GLU A 214 4.36 -24.11 1.03
C GLU A 214 4.38 -23.87 -0.50
N ASN A 215 4.24 -22.62 -0.96
CA ASN A 215 4.18 -22.24 -2.36
C ASN A 215 5.42 -21.48 -2.88
N GLY A 216 6.57 -21.73 -2.29
CA GLY A 216 7.86 -21.29 -2.80
C GLY A 216 8.24 -19.86 -2.46
N PHE A 217 7.87 -19.39 -1.26
CA PHE A 217 8.33 -18.13 -0.72
C PHE A 217 8.91 -18.29 0.68
N ASP A 218 10.05 -17.69 0.94
CA ASP A 218 10.50 -17.43 2.30
C ASP A 218 9.70 -16.27 2.90
N VAL A 219 9.21 -16.43 4.11
CA VAL A 219 8.56 -15.38 4.91
C VAL A 219 9.64 -14.72 5.76
N LEU A 220 10.09 -13.52 5.35
CA LEU A 220 11.23 -12.85 5.95
C LEU A 220 10.83 -11.97 7.13
N ALA A 221 9.68 -11.27 7.03
CA ALA A 221 9.25 -10.35 8.07
C ALA A 221 7.72 -10.18 8.08
N LEU A 222 7.21 -9.75 9.23
CA LEU A 222 5.79 -9.46 9.45
C LEU A 222 5.66 -8.20 10.33
N ASP A 223 4.74 -7.31 9.95
CA ASP A 223 4.34 -6.14 10.74
C ASP A 223 2.87 -5.81 10.47
N PHE A 224 2.36 -4.72 11.02
CA PHE A 224 1.02 -4.23 10.74
C PHE A 224 1.06 -2.88 10.03
N SER A 225 0.01 -2.59 9.25
CA SER A 225 -0.18 -1.32 8.56
C SER A 225 -0.24 -0.15 9.56
N PRO A 226 0.40 1.01 9.27
CA PRO A 226 0.33 2.18 10.14
C PRO A 226 -1.06 2.82 10.17
N ILE A 227 -1.93 2.44 9.24
CA ILE A 227 -3.30 2.94 9.11
C ILE A 227 -4.27 1.79 8.97
N ARG A 228 -5.48 1.98 9.46
CA ARG A 228 -6.57 1.03 9.26
C ARG A 228 -7.13 1.11 7.85
N GLY A 229 -7.71 0.01 7.38
CA GLY A 229 -8.52 -0.03 6.18
C GLY A 229 -9.76 0.89 6.28
N PRO A 230 -10.45 1.13 5.15
CA PRO A 230 -11.59 2.07 5.09
C PRO A 230 -12.69 1.79 6.11
N GLU A 231 -12.99 0.52 6.37
CA GLU A 231 -14.03 0.09 7.33
C GLU A 231 -13.51 -0.01 8.78
N GLY A 232 -12.21 0.31 9.00
CA GLY A 232 -11.56 0.25 10.30
C GLY A 232 -10.87 -1.08 10.62
N ASN A 233 -10.70 -1.97 9.65
CA ASN A 233 -9.94 -3.21 9.81
C ASN A 233 -8.46 -2.93 10.08
N ILE A 234 -7.85 -3.70 10.97
CA ILE A 234 -6.40 -3.82 11.10
C ILE A 234 -5.92 -4.69 9.93
N GLU A 235 -4.91 -4.22 9.21
CA GLU A 235 -4.28 -4.91 8.10
C GLU A 235 -2.81 -5.14 8.42
N TYR A 236 -2.22 -6.22 7.88
CA TYR A 236 -0.85 -6.61 8.19
C TYR A 236 0.02 -6.56 6.94
N LEU A 237 1.30 -6.36 7.15
CA LEU A 237 2.34 -6.30 6.13
C LEU A 237 3.20 -7.56 6.24
N VAL A 238 3.36 -8.29 5.15
CA VAL A 238 4.26 -9.45 5.08
C VAL A 238 5.30 -9.23 4.00
N HIS A 239 6.56 -9.54 4.32
CA HIS A 239 7.68 -9.54 3.38
C HIS A 239 8.01 -10.96 2.99
N LEU A 240 7.95 -11.23 1.70
CA LEU A 240 8.21 -12.53 1.10
C LEU A 240 9.37 -12.42 0.11
N LYS A 241 10.17 -13.48 0.01
CA LYS A 241 11.19 -13.64 -1.03
C LYS A 241 10.94 -14.94 -1.78
N LYS A 242 11.04 -14.91 -3.11
CA LYS A 242 10.93 -16.11 -3.94
C LYS A 242 12.06 -17.09 -3.62
N CYS A 243 11.69 -18.34 -3.33
CA CYS A 243 12.67 -19.42 -3.17
C CYS A 243 13.08 -19.98 -4.53
N ALA A 244 14.34 -20.35 -4.63
CA ALA A 244 14.77 -21.24 -5.72
C ALA A 244 14.15 -22.64 -5.52
N PRO A 245 13.63 -23.29 -6.59
CA PRO A 245 13.21 -24.67 -6.48
C PRO A 245 14.40 -25.57 -6.13
N ALA A 246 14.17 -26.59 -5.30
CA ALA A 246 15.15 -27.64 -5.09
C ALA A 246 15.38 -28.43 -6.40
N GLU A 247 16.54 -29.05 -6.53
CA GLU A 247 16.88 -29.81 -7.74
C GLU A 247 15.81 -30.90 -8.00
N GLY A 248 15.07 -30.78 -9.11
CA GLY A 248 14.00 -31.73 -9.49
C GLY A 248 12.59 -31.37 -9.04
N GLU A 249 12.38 -30.21 -8.38
CA GLU A 249 11.07 -29.70 -7.96
C GLU A 249 10.65 -28.50 -8.82
N GLU A 250 9.36 -28.40 -9.14
CA GLU A 250 8.81 -27.20 -9.82
C GLU A 250 8.75 -25.98 -8.89
N THR A 251 8.54 -26.22 -7.58
CA THR A 251 8.54 -25.17 -6.53
C THR A 251 9.16 -25.74 -5.26
N GLY A 252 10.24 -25.15 -4.75
CA GLY A 252 10.76 -25.47 -3.42
C GLY A 252 9.83 -24.95 -2.31
N ALA A 253 9.78 -25.64 -1.17
CA ALA A 253 9.18 -25.09 0.04
C ALA A 253 10.11 -23.99 0.59
N GLY A 254 9.53 -22.85 0.99
CA GLY A 254 10.25 -21.79 1.66
C GLY A 254 10.27 -21.97 3.17
N THR A 255 10.89 -21.03 3.83
CA THR A 255 11.03 -20.98 5.30
C THR A 255 10.21 -19.85 5.90
N ILE A 256 9.96 -19.91 7.20
CA ILE A 256 9.46 -18.78 7.98
C ILE A 256 10.59 -18.38 8.94
N ALA A 257 11.05 -17.14 8.85
CA ALA A 257 12.13 -16.65 9.68
C ALA A 257 11.75 -16.71 11.18
N GLU A 258 12.72 -17.00 12.03
CA GLU A 258 12.49 -17.16 13.49
C GLU A 258 11.94 -15.88 14.14
N GLU A 259 12.28 -14.72 13.58
CA GLU A 259 11.83 -13.41 14.04
C GLU A 259 10.34 -13.13 13.72
N VAL A 260 9.72 -13.92 12.84
CA VAL A 260 8.30 -13.77 12.47
C VAL A 260 7.42 -14.30 13.59
N SER A 261 7.02 -13.43 14.48
CA SER A 261 6.10 -13.75 15.57
C SER A 261 4.70 -13.19 15.28
N VAL A 262 3.79 -14.04 14.84
CA VAL A 262 2.39 -13.66 14.55
C VAL A 262 1.73 -13.07 15.78
N ARG A 263 1.90 -13.69 16.96
CA ARG A 263 1.34 -13.20 18.24
C ARG A 263 1.83 -11.80 18.57
N ALA A 264 3.13 -11.59 18.56
CA ALA A 264 3.72 -10.31 18.93
C ALA A 264 3.21 -9.17 18.02
N VAL A 265 3.11 -9.43 16.71
CA VAL A 265 2.64 -8.44 15.73
C VAL A 265 1.16 -8.12 15.92
N VAL A 266 0.30 -9.12 16.09
CA VAL A 266 -1.14 -8.90 16.32
C VAL A 266 -1.39 -8.17 17.64
N ASP A 267 -0.70 -8.55 18.72
CA ASP A 267 -0.87 -7.90 20.02
C ASP A 267 -0.49 -6.43 19.95
N ARG A 268 0.65 -6.08 19.36
CA ARG A 268 1.06 -4.69 19.14
C ARG A 268 0.06 -3.92 18.27
N ALA A 269 -0.42 -4.53 17.19
CA ALA A 269 -1.39 -3.89 16.29
C ALA A 269 -2.69 -3.52 17.02
N PHE A 270 -3.18 -4.41 17.89
CA PHE A 270 -4.36 -4.13 18.71
C PHE A 270 -4.09 -3.06 19.77
N GLU A 271 -2.93 -3.06 20.40
CA GLU A 271 -2.56 -2.05 21.40
C GLU A 271 -2.43 -0.64 20.79
N GLU A 272 -1.82 -0.53 19.61
CA GLU A 272 -1.55 0.76 18.98
C GLU A 272 -2.74 1.31 18.19
N LEU A 273 -3.48 0.44 17.51
CA LEU A 273 -4.54 0.86 16.59
C LEU A 273 -5.96 0.82 17.19
N THR A 274 -6.18 0.27 18.40
CA THR A 274 -7.53 0.22 19.00
C THR A 274 -7.77 1.23 20.11
N LYS A 275 -6.80 2.08 20.38
CA LYS A 275 -6.93 3.23 21.31
C LYS A 275 -7.78 4.35 20.77
#